data_9b6a43c7403f3b5f7efd65507ed6d3ce
#
_entry.id   9b6a43c7403f3b5f7efd65507ed6d3ce
#
_cell.length_a   1.000
_cell.length_b   1.000
_cell.length_c   1.000
_cell.angle_alpha   90.00
_cell.angle_beta   90.00
_cell.angle_gamma   90.00
#
_symmetry.space_group_name_H-M   'P 1'
#
loop_
_entity.id
_entity.type
_entity.pdbx_description
1 polymer ?
#
loop_
_entity_poly.entity_id
_entity_poly.type
_entity_poly.pdbx_seq_one_letter_code
_entity_poly.pdbx_strand_id
1 'polypeptide(L)'
;DLRMTRAIAIMQAMRGMFDKPSCGIIYDNVRPITGMNLNLGRGNYLRKGKQQHVNMTDLDMALKAENPTTENRPIKPIHLLVIYNGNPVAVSPNVNAVIENLKRKDLFVVGFDMIMTDSLEYCDLILPASTQFETDDIIGDYHSWYVQICEKVIEPVGESKPNWDFFAEWGRRMGFKDQAFRDTPKD
;
A
#
# COMPACT_ATOMS: atom_id res chain seq x y z
N ASP A 1 -3.53 -18.96 -3.98
CA ASP A 1 -4.67 -19.78 -3.55
C ASP A 1 -4.32 -20.54 -2.27
N LEU A 2 -5.07 -20.30 -1.22
CA LEU A 2 -4.87 -20.90 0.11
C LEU A 2 -4.88 -22.45 0.08
N ARG A 3 -5.58 -23.06 -0.88
CA ARG A 3 -5.64 -24.50 -1.06
C ARG A 3 -4.31 -25.06 -1.57
N MET A 4 -3.68 -24.38 -2.50
CA MET A 4 -2.37 -24.75 -3.02
C MET A 4 -1.30 -24.67 -1.94
N THR A 5 -1.28 -23.61 -1.16
CA THR A 5 -0.36 -23.44 -0.03
C THR A 5 -0.55 -24.54 1.02
N ARG A 6 -1.81 -24.89 1.34
CA ARG A 6 -2.10 -26.01 2.25
C ARG A 6 -1.63 -27.36 1.68
N ALA A 7 -1.81 -27.61 0.39
CA ALA A 7 -1.36 -28.84 -0.24
C ALA A 7 0.17 -29.00 -0.13
N ILE A 8 0.91 -27.93 -0.37
CA ILE A 8 2.38 -27.90 -0.21
C ILE A 8 2.76 -28.16 1.26
N ALA A 9 2.06 -27.51 2.20
CA ALA A 9 2.27 -27.70 3.63
C ALA A 9 2.03 -29.15 4.07
N ILE A 10 0.95 -29.76 3.62
CA ILE A 10 0.59 -31.15 3.94
C ILE A 10 1.67 -32.13 3.44
N MET A 11 2.23 -31.91 2.25
CA MET A 11 3.31 -32.78 1.75
C MET A 11 4.54 -32.79 2.67
N GLN A 12 4.91 -31.65 3.24
CA GLN A 12 6.01 -31.56 4.21
C GLN A 12 5.65 -32.24 5.54
N ALA A 13 4.40 -32.05 6.00
CA ALA A 13 3.88 -32.71 7.20
C ALA A 13 3.88 -34.24 7.07
N MET A 14 3.41 -34.76 5.95
CA MET A 14 3.37 -36.20 5.67
C MET A 14 4.78 -36.84 5.65
N ARG A 15 5.80 -36.08 5.35
CA ARG A 15 7.20 -36.53 5.40
C ARG A 15 7.86 -36.32 6.78
N GLY A 16 7.13 -35.84 7.78
CA GLY A 16 7.63 -35.57 9.11
C GLY A 16 8.75 -34.52 9.15
N MET A 17 8.62 -33.46 8.34
CA MET A 17 9.69 -32.48 8.17
C MET A 17 9.55 -31.24 9.05
N PHE A 18 8.49 -31.11 9.87
CA PHE A 18 8.29 -29.92 10.68
C PHE A 18 9.20 -29.81 11.91
N ASP A 19 9.62 -30.95 12.47
CA ASP A 19 10.40 -30.99 13.71
C ASP A 19 11.91 -31.27 13.45
N LYS A 20 12.36 -31.16 12.21
CA LYS A 20 13.75 -31.41 11.87
C LYS A 20 14.49 -30.10 11.63
N PRO A 21 15.73 -29.96 12.11
CA PRO A 21 16.57 -28.80 11.78
C PRO A 21 16.67 -28.58 10.27
N SER A 22 16.61 -27.34 9.83
CA SER A 22 16.66 -26.92 8.41
C SER A 22 15.52 -27.46 7.52
N CYS A 23 14.47 -27.98 8.13
CA CYS A 23 13.25 -28.44 7.45
C CYS A 23 12.05 -27.62 7.87
N GLY A 24 10.97 -27.70 7.11
CA GLY A 24 9.72 -26.98 7.36
C GLY A 24 9.27 -26.16 6.17
N ILE A 25 8.36 -25.23 6.43
CA ILE A 25 7.80 -24.35 5.43
C ILE A 25 8.03 -22.91 5.87
N ILE A 26 8.64 -22.12 5.00
CA ILE A 26 8.69 -20.67 5.12
C ILE A 26 7.69 -20.14 4.09
N TYR A 27 6.56 -19.62 4.57
CA TYR A 27 5.54 -19.07 3.67
C TYR A 27 5.74 -17.56 3.47
N ASP A 28 5.86 -16.86 4.57
CA ASP A 28 6.07 -15.43 4.57
C ASP A 28 6.55 -14.96 5.94
N ASN A 29 7.58 -14.17 5.97
CA ASN A 29 8.17 -13.64 7.19
C ASN A 29 7.92 -12.13 7.28
N VAL A 30 6.65 -11.73 7.16
CA VAL A 30 6.20 -10.32 7.16
C VAL A 30 6.29 -9.66 8.54
N ARG A 31 7.03 -10.20 9.50
CA ARG A 31 7.13 -9.63 10.84
C ARG A 31 8.56 -9.23 11.23
N PRO A 32 9.30 -8.49 10.40
CA PRO A 32 10.64 -8.06 10.79
C PRO A 32 10.62 -7.00 11.91
N ILE A 33 9.48 -6.34 12.14
CA ILE A 33 9.36 -5.23 13.09
C ILE A 33 8.61 -5.67 14.36
N THR A 34 8.98 -6.82 14.90
CA THR A 34 8.48 -7.25 16.21
C THR A 34 9.12 -6.39 17.29
N GLY A 35 8.30 -5.76 18.10
CA GLY A 35 8.74 -4.84 19.18
C GLY A 35 8.45 -3.36 18.90
N MET A 36 8.19 -2.95 17.67
CA MET A 36 7.70 -1.62 17.37
C MET A 36 6.19 -1.52 17.55
N ASN A 37 5.72 -0.40 18.10
CA ASN A 37 4.29 -0.13 18.18
C ASN A 37 3.74 0.33 16.83
N LEU A 38 3.45 -0.62 15.95
CA LEU A 38 2.90 -0.32 14.62
C LEU A 38 1.57 0.45 14.65
N ASN A 39 0.87 0.51 15.78
CA ASN A 39 -0.34 1.32 15.89
C ASN A 39 -0.05 2.81 15.86
N LEU A 40 1.12 3.25 16.33
CA LEU A 40 1.56 4.63 16.20
C LEU A 40 1.82 4.97 14.73
N GLY A 41 2.62 4.17 14.04
CA GLY A 41 2.92 4.38 12.62
C GLY A 41 1.69 4.28 11.70
N ARG A 42 0.67 3.49 12.09
CA ARG A 42 -0.59 3.38 11.32
C ARG A 42 -1.56 4.52 11.55
N GLY A 43 -1.29 5.44 12.47
CA GLY A 43 -2.18 6.55 12.78
C GLY A 43 -3.58 6.13 13.24
N ASN A 44 -3.75 4.93 13.82
CA ASN A 44 -5.07 4.42 14.22
C ASN A 44 -5.77 5.35 15.21
N TYR A 45 -5.02 6.07 16.03
CA TYR A 45 -5.54 7.03 16.99
C TYR A 45 -6.14 8.30 16.34
N LEU A 46 -5.76 8.59 15.08
CA LEU A 46 -6.30 9.70 14.30
C LEU A 46 -7.63 9.36 13.61
N ARG A 47 -7.97 8.08 13.54
CA ARG A 47 -9.16 7.62 12.81
C ARG A 47 -10.43 7.96 13.57
N LYS A 48 -11.32 8.70 12.94
CA LYS A 48 -12.64 9.02 13.48
C LYS A 48 -13.70 8.22 12.70
N GLY A 49 -14.49 7.43 13.45
CA GLY A 49 -15.61 6.68 12.87
C GLY A 49 -15.22 5.40 12.12
N LYS A 50 -16.23 4.75 11.56
CA LYS A 50 -16.08 3.50 10.81
C LYS A 50 -15.63 3.81 9.38
N GLN A 51 -14.46 3.32 9.01
CA GLN A 51 -13.93 3.46 7.67
C GLN A 51 -14.45 2.35 6.75
N GLN A 52 -14.59 2.69 5.49
CA GLN A 52 -14.89 1.73 4.43
C GLN A 52 -13.57 1.13 3.95
N HIS A 53 -13.49 -0.18 3.94
CA HIS A 53 -12.38 -0.92 3.37
C HIS A 53 -12.83 -1.60 2.10
N VAL A 54 -12.01 -1.51 1.07
CA VAL A 54 -12.21 -2.20 -0.21
C VAL A 54 -11.14 -3.28 -0.33
N ASN A 55 -11.56 -4.49 -0.69
CA ASN A 55 -10.62 -5.54 -1.04
C ASN A 55 -9.98 -5.18 -2.38
N MET A 56 -8.65 -5.24 -2.48
CA MET A 56 -7.92 -4.92 -3.70
C MET A 56 -8.36 -5.79 -4.90
N THR A 57 -8.77 -7.03 -4.64
CA THR A 57 -9.28 -7.94 -5.70
C THR A 57 -10.63 -7.53 -6.27
N ASP A 58 -11.36 -6.66 -5.56
CA ASP A 58 -12.69 -6.18 -5.95
C ASP A 58 -12.63 -4.73 -6.47
N LEU A 59 -11.47 -4.24 -6.84
CA LEU A 59 -11.29 -2.85 -7.26
C LEU A 59 -12.18 -2.49 -8.45
N ASP A 60 -12.34 -3.40 -9.40
CA ASP A 60 -13.24 -3.23 -10.54
C ASP A 60 -14.70 -3.02 -10.11
N MET A 61 -15.15 -3.77 -9.11
CA MET A 61 -16.52 -3.65 -8.57
C MET A 61 -16.67 -2.42 -7.68
N ALA A 62 -15.65 -2.07 -6.92
CA ALA A 62 -15.64 -0.92 -6.01
C ALA A 62 -15.61 0.42 -6.74
N LEU A 63 -14.99 0.46 -7.91
CA LEU A 63 -14.90 1.66 -8.74
C LEU A 63 -16.10 1.84 -9.69
N LYS A 64 -17.14 1.01 -9.65
CA LYS A 64 -18.34 1.23 -10.47
C LYS A 64 -19.04 2.55 -10.09
N ALA A 65 -19.57 3.24 -11.09
CA ALA A 65 -20.36 4.44 -10.89
C ALA A 65 -21.67 4.14 -10.14
N GLU A 66 -22.29 3.04 -10.48
CA GLU A 66 -23.56 2.61 -9.90
C GLU A 66 -23.39 1.30 -9.12
N ASN A 67 -24.00 1.25 -7.95
CA ASN A 67 -24.01 0.08 -7.07
C ASN A 67 -22.60 -0.51 -6.82
N PRO A 68 -21.62 0.30 -6.41
CA PRO A 68 -20.27 -0.21 -6.13
C PRO A 68 -20.30 -1.18 -4.94
N THR A 69 -19.49 -2.24 -5.03
CA THR A 69 -19.44 -3.29 -4.01
C THR A 69 -18.00 -3.73 -3.70
N THR A 70 -17.80 -4.29 -2.52
CA THR A 70 -16.62 -5.07 -2.15
C THR A 70 -17.06 -6.27 -1.33
N GLU A 71 -16.48 -7.45 -1.58
CA GLU A 71 -16.88 -8.71 -0.93
C GLU A 71 -18.42 -8.92 -0.96
N ASN A 72 -19.06 -8.59 -2.09
CA ASN A 72 -20.51 -8.61 -2.28
C ASN A 72 -21.30 -7.72 -1.31
N ARG A 73 -20.67 -6.73 -0.69
CA ARG A 73 -21.33 -5.74 0.17
C ARG A 73 -21.35 -4.38 -0.51
N PRO A 74 -22.48 -3.66 -0.48
CA PRO A 74 -22.57 -2.31 -1.00
C PRO A 74 -21.61 -1.36 -0.27
N ILE A 75 -21.00 -0.47 -1.03
CA ILE A 75 -20.14 0.60 -0.51
C ILE A 75 -20.61 1.96 -1.04
N LYS A 76 -20.10 3.03 -0.42
CA LYS A 76 -20.33 4.38 -0.93
C LYS A 76 -19.56 4.59 -2.23
N PRO A 77 -20.11 5.34 -3.19
CA PRO A 77 -19.37 5.70 -4.40
C PRO A 77 -18.03 6.39 -4.10
N ILE A 78 -17.03 6.04 -4.91
CA ILE A 78 -15.70 6.61 -4.83
C ILE A 78 -15.59 7.69 -5.92
N HIS A 79 -15.25 8.91 -5.52
CA HIS A 79 -15.06 10.06 -6.42
C HIS A 79 -13.64 10.59 -6.43
N LEU A 80 -12.79 10.13 -5.50
CA LEU A 80 -11.35 10.39 -5.46
C LEU A 80 -10.64 9.08 -5.22
N LEU A 81 -9.71 8.75 -6.10
CA LEU A 81 -8.80 7.62 -5.95
C LEU A 81 -7.37 8.14 -5.92
N VAL A 82 -6.60 7.69 -4.95
CA VAL A 82 -5.16 7.94 -4.89
C VAL A 82 -4.44 6.63 -5.12
N ILE A 83 -3.71 6.54 -6.20
CA ILE A 83 -2.83 5.40 -6.51
C ILE A 83 -1.44 5.77 -5.96
N TYR A 84 -1.05 5.09 -4.91
CA TYR A 84 0.18 5.31 -4.21
C TYR A 84 0.93 4.00 -4.05
N ASN A 85 2.18 3.96 -4.50
CA ASN A 85 3.04 2.78 -4.43
C ASN A 85 2.32 1.50 -4.92
N GLY A 86 1.65 1.62 -6.06
CA GLY A 86 0.88 0.51 -6.61
C GLY A 86 0.57 0.66 -8.10
N ASN A 87 0.39 -0.47 -8.78
CA ASN A 87 0.05 -0.50 -10.19
C ASN A 87 -1.20 -1.38 -10.43
N PRO A 88 -2.40 -0.90 -10.03
CA PRO A 88 -3.63 -1.69 -10.15
C PRO A 88 -3.93 -2.16 -11.57
N VAL A 89 -3.56 -1.42 -12.60
CA VAL A 89 -3.75 -1.85 -14.00
C VAL A 89 -2.90 -3.06 -14.34
N ALA A 90 -1.74 -3.25 -13.70
CA ALA A 90 -0.90 -4.42 -13.94
C ALA A 90 -1.26 -5.62 -13.05
N VAL A 91 -1.79 -5.38 -11.83
CA VAL A 91 -1.89 -6.45 -10.81
C VAL A 91 -3.32 -6.81 -10.39
N SER A 92 -4.32 -5.97 -10.69
CA SER A 92 -5.69 -6.26 -10.29
C SER A 92 -6.34 -7.30 -11.20
N PRO A 93 -7.21 -8.16 -10.68
CA PRO A 93 -8.10 -8.96 -11.51
C PRO A 93 -8.99 -8.07 -12.37
N ASN A 94 -9.45 -8.59 -13.52
CA ASN A 94 -10.39 -7.91 -14.40
C ASN A 94 -9.93 -6.50 -14.83
N VAL A 95 -8.69 -6.40 -15.28
CA VAL A 95 -8.00 -5.15 -15.60
C VAL A 95 -8.79 -4.25 -16.56
N ASN A 96 -9.50 -4.83 -17.53
CA ASN A 96 -10.30 -4.06 -18.49
C ASN A 96 -11.40 -3.25 -17.78
N ALA A 97 -12.10 -3.85 -16.82
CA ALA A 97 -13.12 -3.14 -16.04
C ALA A 97 -12.48 -2.10 -15.09
N VAL A 98 -11.29 -2.34 -14.55
CA VAL A 98 -10.54 -1.34 -13.78
C VAL A 98 -10.24 -0.13 -14.66
N ILE A 99 -9.71 -0.33 -15.87
CA ILE A 99 -9.39 0.74 -16.82
C ILE A 99 -10.66 1.54 -17.21
N GLU A 100 -11.75 0.86 -17.51
CA GLU A 100 -13.03 1.52 -17.83
C GLU A 100 -13.50 2.41 -16.68
N ASN A 101 -13.40 1.92 -15.45
CA ASN A 101 -13.78 2.68 -14.27
C ASN A 101 -12.83 3.85 -13.97
N LEU A 102 -11.52 3.71 -14.23
CA LEU A 102 -10.57 4.82 -14.09
C LEU A 102 -10.85 5.98 -15.05
N LYS A 103 -11.47 5.71 -16.20
CA LYS A 103 -11.87 6.74 -17.19
C LYS A 103 -13.18 7.45 -16.87
N ARG A 104 -13.81 7.15 -15.74
CA ARG A 104 -15.07 7.80 -15.32
C ARG A 104 -14.85 9.31 -15.11
N LYS A 105 -15.76 10.12 -15.64
CA LYS A 105 -15.69 11.58 -15.51
C LYS A 105 -15.98 12.13 -14.10
N ASP A 106 -16.63 11.32 -13.27
CA ASP A 106 -16.98 11.67 -11.88
C ASP A 106 -15.99 11.10 -10.86
N LEU A 107 -14.90 10.47 -11.33
CA LEU A 107 -13.79 9.94 -10.52
C LEU A 107 -12.54 10.76 -10.84
N PHE A 108 -11.99 11.44 -9.83
CA PHE A 108 -10.70 12.11 -9.95
C PHE A 108 -9.60 11.16 -9.46
N VAL A 109 -8.61 10.90 -10.29
CA VAL A 109 -7.53 9.95 -10.00
C VAL A 109 -6.20 10.68 -9.86
N VAL A 110 -5.57 10.50 -8.70
CA VAL A 110 -4.23 11.02 -8.40
C VAL A 110 -3.25 9.87 -8.36
N GLY A 111 -2.18 9.96 -9.13
CA GLY A 111 -1.07 9.02 -9.09
C GLY A 111 0.13 9.63 -8.36
N PHE A 112 0.77 8.85 -7.50
CA PHE A 112 1.98 9.25 -6.79
C PHE A 112 2.96 8.07 -6.78
N ASP A 113 3.96 8.13 -7.65
CA ASP A 113 4.95 7.06 -7.83
C ASP A 113 6.28 7.63 -8.33
N MET A 114 7.36 6.85 -8.21
CA MET A 114 8.71 7.23 -8.68
C MET A 114 8.94 6.95 -10.17
N ILE A 115 8.11 6.13 -10.78
CA ILE A 115 8.19 5.82 -12.22
C ILE A 115 6.80 5.93 -12.84
N MET A 116 6.75 6.13 -14.14
CA MET A 116 5.52 6.13 -14.90
C MET A 116 5.04 4.69 -15.06
N THR A 117 4.02 4.30 -14.28
CA THR A 117 3.40 2.97 -14.33
C THR A 117 2.21 2.97 -15.28
N ASP A 118 1.76 1.78 -15.73
CA ASP A 118 0.56 1.66 -16.59
C ASP A 118 -0.68 2.31 -15.94
N SER A 119 -0.79 2.29 -14.63
CA SER A 119 -1.91 2.92 -13.92
C SER A 119 -1.86 4.44 -13.97
N LEU A 120 -0.68 5.03 -14.01
CA LEU A 120 -0.52 6.48 -14.05
C LEU A 120 -0.99 7.09 -15.37
N GLU A 121 -1.03 6.32 -16.45
CA GLU A 121 -1.59 6.75 -17.74
C GLU A 121 -3.07 7.12 -17.67
N TYR A 122 -3.77 6.64 -16.64
CA TYR A 122 -5.20 6.89 -16.40
C TYR A 122 -5.46 7.90 -15.27
N CYS A 123 -4.42 8.56 -14.76
CA CYS A 123 -4.56 9.55 -13.70
C CYS A 123 -4.82 10.95 -14.26
N ASP A 124 -5.66 11.72 -13.57
CA ASP A 124 -5.90 13.14 -13.88
C ASP A 124 -4.75 14.02 -13.38
N LEU A 125 -4.07 13.60 -12.33
CA LEU A 125 -2.92 14.29 -11.74
C LEU A 125 -1.85 13.28 -11.39
N ILE A 126 -0.63 13.52 -11.85
CA ILE A 126 0.55 12.70 -11.54
C ILE A 126 1.54 13.53 -10.74
N LEU A 127 1.97 12.99 -9.61
CA LEU A 127 2.91 13.60 -8.70
C LEU A 127 4.13 12.69 -8.54
N PRO A 128 5.36 13.22 -8.67
CA PRO A 128 6.57 12.41 -8.55
C PRO A 128 6.90 12.10 -7.10
N ALA A 129 7.13 10.82 -6.80
CA ALA A 129 7.63 10.36 -5.52
C ALA A 129 9.16 10.22 -5.55
N SER A 130 9.79 10.46 -4.41
CA SER A 130 11.23 10.22 -4.23
C SER A 130 11.54 8.74 -4.13
N THR A 131 12.73 8.35 -4.55
CA THR A 131 13.27 7.00 -4.43
C THR A 131 13.83 6.75 -3.01
N GLN A 132 14.18 5.50 -2.71
CA GLN A 132 14.82 5.15 -1.43
C GLN A 132 16.18 5.80 -1.21
N PHE A 133 16.84 6.29 -2.27
CA PHE A 133 18.12 7.00 -2.15
C PHE A 133 17.97 8.46 -1.78
N GLU A 134 16.77 9.00 -1.90
CA GLU A 134 16.42 10.40 -1.69
C GLU A 134 15.68 10.64 -0.37
N THR A 135 15.47 9.59 0.45
CA THR A 135 14.71 9.67 1.70
C THR A 135 15.35 8.89 2.82
N ASP A 136 15.21 9.41 4.05
CA ASP A 136 15.53 8.67 5.26
C ASP A 136 14.36 7.72 5.57
N ASP A 137 14.64 6.45 5.91
CA ASP A 137 13.61 5.45 6.21
C ASP A 137 14.12 4.37 7.16
N ILE A 138 13.21 3.58 7.69
CA ILE A 138 13.50 2.36 8.43
C ILE A 138 13.03 1.17 7.61
N ILE A 139 13.94 0.33 7.19
CA ILE A 139 13.66 -0.80 6.32
C ILE A 139 13.67 -2.09 7.11
N GLY A 140 12.58 -2.83 7.02
CA GLY A 140 12.51 -4.23 7.41
C GLY A 140 12.23 -5.07 6.17
N ASP A 141 13.00 -6.12 5.97
CA ASP A 141 12.89 -6.98 4.80
C ASP A 141 11.99 -8.20 5.09
N TYR A 142 11.36 -8.70 4.03
CA TYR A 142 10.80 -10.05 4.03
C TYR A 142 11.94 -11.05 4.23
N HIS A 143 11.77 -12.09 4.98
CA HIS A 143 12.78 -13.13 5.22
C HIS A 143 14.01 -12.69 6.03
N SER A 144 14.03 -11.48 6.57
CA SER A 144 15.09 -11.01 7.45
C SER A 144 14.54 -10.67 8.85
N TRP A 145 15.38 -10.88 9.87
CA TRP A 145 15.11 -10.46 11.26
C TRP A 145 15.75 -9.12 11.58
N TYR A 146 16.41 -8.51 10.61
CA TYR A 146 17.12 -7.26 10.79
C TYR A 146 16.23 -6.09 10.37
N VAL A 147 16.28 -5.04 11.17
CA VAL A 147 15.73 -3.72 10.86
C VAL A 147 16.93 -2.81 10.62
N GLN A 148 16.91 -2.05 9.54
CA GLN A 148 18.01 -1.20 9.13
C GLN A 148 17.53 0.24 9.01
N ILE A 149 18.39 1.18 9.36
CA ILE A 149 18.19 2.60 9.06
C ILE A 149 18.78 2.83 7.67
N CYS A 150 17.97 3.40 6.78
CA CYS A 150 18.37 3.84 5.46
C CYS A 150 18.47 5.36 5.48
N GLU A 151 19.68 5.89 5.41
CA GLU A 151 19.88 7.33 5.28
C GLU A 151 19.90 7.72 3.82
N LYS A 152 19.30 8.87 3.50
CA LYS A 152 19.35 9.40 2.14
C LYS A 152 20.78 9.67 1.71
N VAL A 153 21.08 9.41 0.44
CA VAL A 153 22.39 9.62 -0.15
C VAL A 153 22.42 10.78 -1.15
N ILE A 154 21.27 11.18 -1.67
CA ILE A 154 21.10 12.32 -2.55
C ILE A 154 19.86 13.14 -2.14
N GLU A 155 19.81 14.39 -2.51
CA GLU A 155 18.60 15.19 -2.36
C GLU A 155 17.54 14.78 -3.40
N PRO A 156 16.23 14.94 -3.08
CA PRO A 156 15.15 14.66 -4.02
C PRO A 156 15.36 15.35 -5.36
N VAL A 157 15.20 14.61 -6.45
CA VAL A 157 15.40 15.10 -7.80
C VAL A 157 14.17 15.83 -8.31
N GLY A 158 14.35 17.03 -8.83
CA GLY A 158 13.27 17.83 -9.43
C GLY A 158 12.21 18.22 -8.42
N GLU A 159 10.96 17.88 -8.69
CA GLU A 159 9.81 18.15 -7.81
C GLU A 159 9.39 16.92 -7.01
N SER A 160 10.19 15.85 -7.01
CA SER A 160 9.87 14.64 -6.26
C SER A 160 9.84 14.92 -4.76
N LYS A 161 8.92 14.25 -4.07
CA LYS A 161 8.79 14.35 -2.60
C LYS A 161 8.83 12.99 -1.95
N PRO A 162 9.49 12.87 -0.79
CA PRO A 162 9.35 11.71 0.07
C PRO A 162 7.89 11.47 0.45
N ASN A 163 7.52 10.21 0.59
CA ASN A 163 6.15 9.81 0.94
C ASN A 163 5.64 10.52 2.21
N TRP A 164 6.47 10.55 3.23
CA TRP A 164 6.15 11.23 4.49
C TRP A 164 5.80 12.69 4.26
N ASP A 165 6.66 13.44 3.59
CA ASP A 165 6.50 14.88 3.36
C ASP A 165 5.24 15.17 2.54
N PHE A 166 4.99 14.36 1.53
CA PHE A 166 3.79 14.48 0.69
C PHE A 166 2.51 14.33 1.51
N PHE A 167 2.37 13.22 2.25
CA PHE A 167 1.15 12.97 3.02
C PHE A 167 1.01 13.91 4.22
N ALA A 168 2.10 14.31 4.86
CA ALA A 168 2.08 15.29 5.94
C ALA A 168 1.63 16.67 5.42
N GLU A 169 2.15 17.13 4.29
CA GLU A 169 1.71 18.37 3.67
C GLU A 169 0.24 18.30 3.25
N TRP A 170 -0.17 17.20 2.64
CA TRP A 170 -1.56 17.01 2.26
C TRP A 170 -2.49 17.07 3.47
N GLY A 171 -2.14 16.37 4.54
CA GLY A 171 -2.89 16.42 5.79
C GLY A 171 -3.03 17.84 6.35
N ARG A 172 -1.95 18.61 6.36
CA ARG A 172 -1.97 20.02 6.80
C ARG A 172 -2.89 20.87 5.92
N ARG A 173 -2.84 20.71 4.60
CA ARG A 173 -3.71 21.44 3.65
C ARG A 173 -5.19 21.07 3.82
N MET A 174 -5.49 19.84 4.25
CA MET A 174 -6.85 19.41 4.62
C MET A 174 -7.29 19.91 6.00
N GLY A 175 -6.45 20.64 6.71
CA GLY A 175 -6.77 21.23 8.01
C GLY A 175 -6.55 20.32 9.22
N PHE A 176 -5.87 19.19 9.05
CA PHE A 176 -5.46 18.36 10.18
C PHE A 176 -4.38 19.09 11.01
N LYS A 177 -4.55 19.09 12.34
CA LYS A 177 -3.70 19.85 13.28
C LYS A 177 -2.82 18.95 14.16
N ASP A 178 -2.94 17.66 14.01
CA ASP A 178 -2.18 16.71 14.82
C ASP A 178 -0.67 16.85 14.60
N GLN A 179 0.10 16.58 15.65
CA GLN A 179 1.56 16.70 15.64
C GLN A 179 2.17 15.75 14.59
N ALA A 180 1.60 14.58 14.38
CA ALA A 180 2.05 13.62 13.38
C ALA A 180 2.18 14.18 11.95
N PHE A 181 1.44 15.25 11.61
CA PHE A 181 1.59 15.94 10.32
C PHE A 181 2.68 17.02 10.32
N ARG A 182 3.39 17.23 11.41
CA ARG A 182 4.43 18.24 11.59
C ARG A 182 5.79 17.64 11.92
N ASP A 183 5.80 16.40 12.41
CA ASP A 183 7.01 15.65 12.73
C ASP A 183 7.79 15.36 11.45
N THR A 184 9.08 15.16 11.57
CA THR A 184 9.96 14.69 10.50
C THR A 184 10.16 13.18 10.62
N PRO A 185 10.68 12.50 9.59
CA PRO A 185 11.02 11.07 9.67
C PRO A 185 12.02 10.72 10.78
N LYS A 186 12.71 11.73 11.34
CA LYS A 186 13.71 11.56 12.42
C LYS A 186 13.13 11.75 13.82
N ASP A 187 11.93 12.33 13.95
CA ASP A 187 11.20 12.50 15.21
C ASP A 187 10.46 11.22 15.59
#